data_08011e16f8e8baeee61cd6dce4601c58
#
_entry.id   08011e16f8e8baeee61cd6dce4601c58
#
_cell.length_a   1.000
_cell.length_b   1.000
_cell.length_c   1.000
_cell.angle_alpha   90.00
_cell.angle_beta   90.00
_cell.angle_gamma   90.00
#
_symmetry.space_group_name_H-M   'P 1'
#
loop_
_entity.id
_entity.type
_entity.pdbx_description
1 polymer ?
#
loop_
_entity_poly.entity_id
_entity_poly.type
_entity_poly.pdbx_seq_one_letter_code
_entity_poly.pdbx_strand_id
1 'polypeptide(L)'
;MNPRSALHRLEPSRRTKLTIALAVFCLIIGGWMMVTRYRDATETLPNNSDQNGQCTLWFVGSSSIHRWTSLKRDMTPWTAHNRGINSATYADILPRFAHIDPAQGRPRAIILYAGENDIATGVPVRTVIHQLAAFLDLRRQKFGDLPVLILSMKPSPARAASLPDQRLFNAAVQQMIAHMPASFYADITSPLLKDGELGDNYQPDGVHMSAQGYRIWADVVRHRLKQILPADTVRTCA
;
A
#
# COMPACT_ATOMS: atom_id res chain seq x y z
N MET A 1 -6.01 55.46 55.00
CA MET A 1 -6.63 55.53 53.67
C MET A 1 -5.86 54.64 52.72
N ASN A 2 -6.52 53.57 52.29
CA ASN A 2 -5.87 52.53 51.46
C ASN A 2 -6.55 52.51 50.08
N PRO A 3 -5.90 52.91 48.97
CA PRO A 3 -6.50 52.88 47.64
C PRO A 3 -6.25 51.50 47.03
N ARG A 4 -7.20 50.61 47.19
CA ARG A 4 -7.24 49.40 46.36
C ARG A 4 -7.65 49.80 44.96
N SER A 5 -6.66 49.87 44.05
CA SER A 5 -6.87 50.02 42.62
C SER A 5 -7.62 48.78 42.08
N ALA A 6 -8.89 48.98 41.77
CA ALA A 6 -9.70 48.00 41.07
C ALA A 6 -9.20 47.89 39.62
N LEU A 7 -8.40 46.87 39.34
CA LEU A 7 -8.08 46.48 37.97
C LEU A 7 -9.38 45.90 37.33
N HIS A 8 -10.11 46.75 36.62
CA HIS A 8 -11.20 46.34 35.74
C HIS A 8 -10.59 45.42 34.64
N ARG A 9 -10.77 44.12 34.78
CA ARG A 9 -10.50 43.17 33.67
C ARG A 9 -11.51 43.50 32.58
N LEU A 10 -11.06 44.15 31.52
CA LEU A 10 -11.84 44.34 30.30
C LEU A 10 -12.13 42.95 29.68
N GLU A 11 -13.35 42.45 29.84
CA GLU A 11 -13.77 41.22 29.15
C GLU A 11 -13.73 41.46 27.63
N PRO A 12 -13.08 40.57 26.85
CA PRO A 12 -13.00 40.75 25.40
C PRO A 12 -14.40 40.63 24.76
N SER A 13 -14.66 41.51 23.80
CA SER A 13 -15.94 41.50 23.05
C SER A 13 -16.22 40.16 22.40
N ARG A 14 -17.51 39.86 22.09
CA ARG A 14 -17.89 38.63 21.34
C ARG A 14 -17.10 38.47 20.04
N ARG A 15 -16.85 39.59 19.31
CA ARG A 15 -16.04 39.57 18.08
C ARG A 15 -14.60 39.18 18.34
N THR A 16 -13.99 39.73 19.40
CA THR A 16 -12.61 39.40 19.82
C THR A 16 -12.49 37.92 20.23
N LYS A 17 -13.47 37.38 21.01
CA LYS A 17 -13.49 35.97 21.39
C LYS A 17 -13.59 35.06 20.16
N LEU A 18 -14.42 35.42 19.16
CA LEU A 18 -14.58 34.66 17.90
C LEU A 18 -13.29 34.71 17.05
N THR A 19 -12.64 35.86 16.94
CA THR A 19 -11.38 36.01 16.20
C THR A 19 -10.26 35.19 16.82
N ILE A 20 -10.15 35.21 18.16
CA ILE A 20 -9.16 34.38 18.88
C ILE A 20 -9.46 32.88 18.68
N ALA A 21 -10.73 32.44 18.77
CA ALA A 21 -11.10 31.04 18.56
C ALA A 21 -10.77 30.58 17.13
N LEU A 22 -11.03 31.42 16.12
CA LEU A 22 -10.70 31.11 14.72
C LEU A 22 -9.19 31.02 14.51
N ALA A 23 -8.41 31.96 15.09
CA ALA A 23 -6.96 31.94 15.01
C ALA A 23 -6.36 30.68 15.68
N VAL A 24 -6.85 30.30 16.85
CA VAL A 24 -6.45 29.06 17.54
C VAL A 24 -6.81 27.82 16.71
N PHE A 25 -8.00 27.79 16.13
CA PHE A 25 -8.43 26.69 15.25
C PHE A 25 -7.52 26.55 14.01
N CYS A 26 -7.19 27.67 13.36
CA CYS A 26 -6.25 27.67 12.22
C CYS A 26 -4.85 27.20 12.62
N LEU A 27 -4.36 27.60 13.80
CA LEU A 27 -3.06 27.14 14.32
C LEU A 27 -3.06 25.63 14.62
N ILE A 28 -4.15 25.11 15.20
CA ILE A 28 -4.29 23.68 15.47
C ILE A 28 -4.32 22.89 14.17
N ILE A 29 -5.12 23.31 13.18
CA ILE A 29 -5.18 22.65 11.87
C ILE A 29 -3.83 22.75 11.15
N GLY A 30 -3.22 23.93 11.13
CA GLY A 30 -1.90 24.13 10.53
C GLY A 30 -0.82 23.26 11.18
N GLY A 31 -0.80 23.20 12.51
CA GLY A 31 0.08 22.32 13.27
C GLY A 31 -0.15 20.85 12.99
N TRP A 32 -1.41 20.42 12.95
CA TRP A 32 -1.79 19.06 12.61
C TRP A 32 -1.37 18.69 11.17
N MET A 33 -1.62 19.58 10.20
CA MET A 33 -1.19 19.39 8.81
C MET A 33 0.35 19.32 8.67
N MET A 34 1.07 20.11 9.46
CA MET A 34 2.53 20.11 9.46
C MET A 34 3.09 18.81 10.04
N VAL A 35 2.52 18.35 11.15
CA VAL A 35 2.90 17.07 11.78
C VAL A 35 2.59 15.89 10.87
N THR A 36 1.41 15.87 10.21
CA THR A 36 1.07 14.78 9.27
C THR A 36 2.01 14.78 8.08
N ARG A 37 2.31 15.93 7.47
CA ARG A 37 3.30 16.03 6.37
C ARG A 37 4.70 15.60 6.80
N TYR A 38 5.13 15.97 8.01
CA TYR A 38 6.42 15.54 8.53
C TYR A 38 6.48 14.04 8.74
N ARG A 39 5.43 13.44 9.32
CA ARG A 39 5.32 11.99 9.48
C ARG A 39 5.33 11.28 8.12
N ASP A 40 4.52 11.73 7.16
CA ASP A 40 4.48 11.17 5.81
C ASP A 40 5.81 11.28 5.10
N ALA A 41 6.57 12.36 5.35
CA ALA A 41 7.89 12.58 4.76
C ALA A 41 9.01 11.74 5.40
N THR A 42 8.82 11.19 6.60
CA THR A 42 9.86 10.45 7.36
C THR A 42 9.49 9.00 7.64
N GLU A 43 8.21 8.64 7.53
CA GLU A 43 7.76 7.26 7.74
C GLU A 43 8.27 6.33 6.64
N THR A 44 8.74 5.17 7.07
CA THR A 44 9.02 4.03 6.19
C THR A 44 7.77 3.14 6.06
N LEU A 45 7.83 2.13 5.20
CA LEU A 45 6.79 1.10 5.15
C LEU A 45 6.69 0.35 6.49
N PRO A 46 5.48 -0.10 6.90
CA PRO A 46 5.27 -0.86 8.14
C PRO A 46 6.18 -2.10 8.27
N ASN A 47 6.33 -2.60 9.50
CA ASN A 47 7.13 -3.81 9.81
C ASN A 47 8.58 -3.73 9.33
N ASN A 48 9.26 -2.67 9.72
CA ASN A 48 10.64 -2.36 9.30
C ASN A 48 11.71 -3.09 10.13
N SER A 49 11.33 -3.82 11.18
CA SER A 49 12.25 -4.53 12.05
C SER A 49 12.53 -5.95 11.57
N ASP A 50 13.77 -6.37 11.70
CA ASP A 50 14.29 -7.74 11.52
C ASP A 50 13.84 -8.46 10.23
N GLN A 51 14.31 -7.96 9.08
CA GLN A 51 13.84 -8.39 7.78
C GLN A 51 14.93 -9.10 6.95
N ASN A 52 15.97 -9.54 7.62
CA ASN A 52 17.03 -10.33 7.03
C ASN A 52 16.74 -11.81 7.20
N GLY A 53 16.39 -12.48 6.13
CA GLY A 53 16.18 -13.93 6.15
C GLY A 53 16.30 -14.50 4.75
N GLN A 54 16.83 -15.72 4.68
CA GLN A 54 17.03 -16.42 3.42
C GLN A 54 15.71 -16.61 2.64
N CYS A 55 14.57 -16.66 3.35
CA CYS A 55 13.24 -16.89 2.78
C CYS A 55 12.26 -15.72 2.97
N THR A 56 12.80 -14.51 3.14
CA THR A 56 11.99 -13.32 3.43
C THR A 56 11.30 -12.78 2.19
N LEU A 57 10.01 -12.48 2.30
CA LEU A 57 9.19 -11.83 1.29
C LEU A 57 8.57 -10.54 1.87
N TRP A 58 8.53 -9.47 1.08
CA TRP A 58 7.81 -8.25 1.44
C TRP A 58 6.52 -8.13 0.64
N PHE A 59 5.42 -8.02 1.34
CA PHE A 59 4.10 -7.74 0.76
C PHE A 59 3.81 -6.26 0.92
N VAL A 60 3.97 -5.50 -0.14
CA VAL A 60 3.80 -4.04 -0.19
C VAL A 60 2.49 -3.71 -0.87
N GLY A 61 1.75 -2.74 -0.34
CA GLY A 61 0.52 -2.31 -0.99
C GLY A 61 -0.47 -1.59 -0.08
N SER A 62 -1.72 -1.59 -0.53
CA SER A 62 -2.83 -0.91 0.13
C SER A 62 -3.50 -1.77 1.22
N SER A 63 -4.75 -1.41 1.56
CA SER A 63 -5.54 -2.11 2.58
C SER A 63 -5.73 -3.61 2.29
N SER A 64 -5.74 -4.04 1.05
CA SER A 64 -5.84 -5.47 0.72
C SER A 64 -4.61 -6.27 1.19
N ILE A 65 -3.43 -5.67 1.22
CA ILE A 65 -2.26 -6.27 1.88
C ILE A 65 -2.34 -6.07 3.40
N HIS A 66 -2.61 -4.84 3.86
CA HIS A 66 -2.70 -4.53 5.29
C HIS A 66 -3.63 -5.47 6.06
N ARG A 67 -4.81 -5.76 5.50
CA ARG A 67 -5.85 -6.61 6.10
C ARG A 67 -5.64 -8.11 5.90
N TRP A 68 -4.59 -8.54 5.23
CA TRP A 68 -4.24 -9.96 5.11
C TRP A 68 -3.62 -10.46 6.43
N THR A 69 -4.45 -10.62 7.45
CA THR A 69 -4.03 -10.98 8.81
C THR A 69 -3.43 -12.39 8.90
N SER A 70 -3.84 -13.29 8.00
CA SER A 70 -3.33 -14.66 7.92
C SER A 70 -2.08 -14.80 7.04
N LEU A 71 -1.52 -13.70 6.51
CA LEU A 71 -0.43 -13.69 5.54
C LEU A 71 0.74 -14.60 5.92
N LYS A 72 1.23 -14.51 7.17
CA LYS A 72 2.36 -15.34 7.64
C LYS A 72 2.07 -16.83 7.52
N ARG A 73 0.87 -17.26 7.94
CA ARG A 73 0.45 -18.65 7.85
C ARG A 73 0.24 -19.09 6.40
N ASP A 74 -0.43 -18.26 5.62
CA ASP A 74 -0.83 -18.59 4.24
C ASP A 74 0.39 -18.67 3.31
N MET A 75 1.50 -18.01 3.67
CA MET A 75 2.74 -18.02 2.90
C MET A 75 3.80 -18.99 3.42
N THR A 76 3.53 -19.73 4.49
CA THR A 76 4.46 -20.78 4.98
C THR A 76 4.85 -21.72 3.82
N PRO A 77 6.16 -22.09 3.67
CA PRO A 77 7.28 -21.86 4.59
C PRO A 77 8.04 -20.53 4.41
N TRP A 78 7.61 -19.63 3.52
CA TRP A 78 8.20 -18.30 3.36
C TRP A 78 7.97 -17.42 4.60
N THR A 79 8.95 -16.59 4.93
CA THR A 79 8.81 -15.55 5.96
C THR A 79 8.21 -14.29 5.34
N ALA A 80 6.89 -14.15 5.40
CA ALA A 80 6.16 -13.04 4.81
C ALA A 80 6.01 -11.88 5.79
N HIS A 81 6.43 -10.67 5.36
CA HIS A 81 6.26 -9.41 6.09
C HIS A 81 5.17 -8.57 5.43
N ASN A 82 4.13 -8.27 6.21
CA ASN A 82 3.04 -7.40 5.77
C ASN A 82 3.49 -5.94 5.88
N ARG A 83 3.70 -5.28 4.74
CA ARG A 83 4.04 -3.87 4.60
C ARG A 83 2.92 -3.06 3.95
N GLY A 84 1.70 -3.54 4.07
CA GLY A 84 0.50 -2.86 3.59
C GLY A 84 0.13 -1.66 4.46
N ILE A 85 -0.40 -0.63 3.82
CA ILE A 85 -0.89 0.58 4.45
C ILE A 85 -2.39 0.69 4.18
N ASN A 86 -3.19 0.90 5.22
CA ASN A 86 -4.64 0.99 5.04
C ASN A 86 -5.01 2.17 4.13
N SER A 87 -5.88 1.93 3.14
CA SER A 87 -6.36 2.89 2.15
C SER A 87 -5.29 3.58 1.29
N ALA A 88 -4.04 3.08 1.28
CA ALA A 88 -2.94 3.73 0.57
C ALA A 88 -3.15 3.77 -0.95
N THR A 89 -2.72 4.88 -1.53
CA THR A 89 -2.45 5.11 -2.96
C THR A 89 -0.96 4.96 -3.25
N TYR A 90 -0.55 5.06 -4.52
CA TYR A 90 0.88 5.14 -4.84
C TYR A 90 1.55 6.39 -4.25
N ALA A 91 0.81 7.50 -4.12
CA ALA A 91 1.33 8.72 -3.49
C ALA A 91 1.72 8.51 -2.01
N ASP A 92 1.07 7.55 -1.33
CA ASP A 92 1.42 7.17 0.04
C ASP A 92 2.56 6.15 0.10
N ILE A 93 2.63 5.23 -0.86
CA ILE A 93 3.60 4.12 -0.89
C ILE A 93 4.98 4.59 -1.35
N LEU A 94 5.06 5.40 -2.41
CA LEU A 94 6.31 5.80 -3.05
C LEU A 94 7.28 6.51 -2.08
N PRO A 95 6.89 7.56 -1.35
CA PRO A 95 7.79 8.22 -0.41
C PRO A 95 8.25 7.28 0.71
N ARG A 96 7.37 6.44 1.24
CA ARG A 96 7.71 5.48 2.29
C ARG A 96 8.66 4.40 1.81
N PHE A 97 8.49 3.93 0.58
CA PHE A 97 9.42 2.99 -0.05
C PHE A 97 10.79 3.66 -0.31
N ALA A 98 10.79 4.94 -0.70
CA ALA A 98 12.01 5.71 -0.89
C ALA A 98 12.83 5.86 0.40
N HIS A 99 12.22 5.85 1.57
CA HIS A 99 12.91 5.93 2.87
C HIS A 99 13.45 4.59 3.39
N ILE A 100 13.19 3.47 2.71
CA ILE A 100 13.77 2.18 3.12
C ILE A 100 15.30 2.25 2.95
N ASP A 101 16.02 1.89 4.01
CA ASP A 101 17.45 1.64 3.98
C ASP A 101 17.72 0.16 3.63
N PRO A 102 18.34 -0.14 2.48
CA PRO A 102 18.66 -1.51 2.09
C PRO A 102 19.59 -2.24 3.07
N ALA A 103 20.38 -1.52 3.88
CA ALA A 103 21.24 -2.11 4.88
C ALA A 103 20.45 -2.74 6.04
N GLN A 104 19.20 -2.28 6.27
CA GLN A 104 18.34 -2.79 7.34
C GLN A 104 17.58 -4.07 6.96
N GLY A 105 17.61 -4.47 5.69
CA GLY A 105 16.97 -5.70 5.23
C GLY A 105 16.77 -5.77 3.73
N ARG A 106 16.83 -7.00 3.21
CA ARG A 106 16.62 -7.31 1.79
C ARG A 106 15.76 -8.58 1.66
N PRO A 107 14.58 -8.51 1.03
CA PRO A 107 13.77 -9.70 0.77
C PRO A 107 14.30 -10.49 -0.44
N ARG A 108 13.79 -11.69 -0.66
CA ARG A 108 13.98 -12.46 -1.90
C ARG A 108 13.11 -11.96 -3.04
N ALA A 109 11.94 -11.45 -2.69
CA ALA A 109 11.04 -10.78 -3.65
C ALA A 109 10.12 -9.78 -2.92
N ILE A 110 9.61 -8.82 -3.68
CA ILE A 110 8.51 -7.94 -3.28
C ILE A 110 7.25 -8.42 -3.99
N ILE A 111 6.15 -8.60 -3.27
CA ILE A 111 4.82 -8.81 -3.81
C ILE A 111 4.07 -7.49 -3.67
N LEU A 112 3.67 -6.91 -4.81
CA LEU A 112 3.08 -5.56 -4.86
C LEU A 112 1.60 -5.63 -5.25
N TYR A 113 0.74 -5.04 -4.41
CA TYR A 113 -0.67 -4.80 -4.73
C TYR A 113 -1.04 -3.36 -4.41
N ALA A 114 -1.10 -2.50 -5.43
CA ALA A 114 -1.39 -1.07 -5.29
C ALA A 114 -2.09 -0.51 -6.54
N GLY A 115 -2.66 0.71 -6.43
CA GLY A 115 -3.29 1.42 -7.53
C GLY A 115 -4.81 1.26 -7.59
N GLU A 116 -5.41 0.30 -6.90
CA GLU A 116 -6.87 0.13 -6.86
C GLU A 116 -7.57 1.35 -6.23
N ASN A 117 -6.98 1.92 -5.17
CA ASN A 117 -7.49 3.13 -4.52
C ASN A 117 -7.32 4.37 -5.39
N ASP A 118 -6.19 4.46 -6.09
CA ASP A 118 -5.93 5.55 -7.05
C ASP A 118 -7.03 5.60 -8.12
N ILE A 119 -7.34 4.47 -8.77
CA ILE A 119 -8.41 4.37 -9.77
C ILE A 119 -9.78 4.67 -9.13
N ALA A 120 -10.06 4.10 -7.97
CA ALA A 120 -11.35 4.30 -7.30
C ALA A 120 -11.59 5.76 -6.87
N THR A 121 -10.53 6.55 -6.71
CA THR A 121 -10.60 8.00 -6.42
C THR A 121 -10.50 8.88 -7.67
N GLY A 122 -10.51 8.27 -8.88
CA GLY A 122 -10.54 8.99 -10.14
C GLY A 122 -9.16 9.37 -10.70
N VAL A 123 -8.08 8.81 -10.18
CA VAL A 123 -6.74 9.01 -10.78
C VAL A 123 -6.70 8.30 -12.12
N PRO A 124 -6.34 8.99 -13.22
CA PRO A 124 -6.28 8.38 -14.55
C PRO A 124 -5.34 7.18 -14.60
N VAL A 125 -5.73 6.11 -15.29
CA VAL A 125 -4.95 4.85 -15.41
C VAL A 125 -3.51 5.12 -15.86
N ARG A 126 -3.30 6.02 -16.81
CA ARG A 126 -1.95 6.41 -17.26
C ARG A 126 -1.09 6.93 -16.11
N THR A 127 -1.66 7.74 -15.21
CA THR A 127 -0.95 8.26 -14.04
C THR A 127 -0.58 7.11 -13.08
N VAL A 128 -1.49 6.17 -12.85
CA VAL A 128 -1.22 5.00 -11.98
C VAL A 128 -0.12 4.10 -12.57
N ILE A 129 -0.08 3.94 -13.89
CA ILE A 129 1.01 3.23 -14.59
C ILE A 129 2.35 3.95 -14.39
N HIS A 130 2.40 5.27 -14.53
CA HIS A 130 3.62 6.05 -14.26
C HIS A 130 4.10 5.91 -12.81
N GLN A 131 3.17 5.87 -11.86
CA GLN A 131 3.50 5.66 -10.44
C GLN A 131 4.05 4.24 -10.18
N LEU A 132 3.50 3.22 -10.84
CA LEU A 132 4.07 1.86 -10.80
C LEU A 132 5.49 1.86 -11.40
N ALA A 133 5.71 2.51 -12.54
CA ALA A 133 7.05 2.61 -13.13
C ALA A 133 8.03 3.29 -12.16
N ALA A 134 7.63 4.38 -11.51
CA ALA A 134 8.44 5.03 -10.48
C ALA A 134 8.76 4.11 -9.29
N PHE A 135 7.83 3.25 -8.86
CA PHE A 135 8.09 2.24 -7.83
C PHE A 135 9.15 1.23 -8.29
N LEU A 136 9.07 0.76 -9.51
CA LEU A 136 10.04 -0.19 -10.08
C LEU A 136 11.42 0.44 -10.24
N ASP A 137 11.50 1.71 -10.61
CA ASP A 137 12.76 2.47 -10.66
C ASP A 137 13.38 2.65 -9.27
N LEU A 138 12.59 3.01 -8.26
CA LEU A 138 13.05 3.09 -6.86
C LEU A 138 13.56 1.72 -6.37
N ARG A 139 12.84 0.62 -6.68
CA ARG A 139 13.28 -0.73 -6.36
C ARG A 139 14.66 -1.01 -7.00
N ARG A 140 14.83 -0.68 -8.28
CA ARG A 140 16.09 -0.90 -8.99
C ARG A 140 17.23 -0.07 -8.39
N GLN A 141 17.00 1.18 -8.06
CA GLN A 141 17.99 2.05 -7.41
C GLN A 141 18.44 1.51 -6.05
N LYS A 142 17.49 0.98 -5.24
CA LYS A 142 17.77 0.52 -3.87
C LYS A 142 18.29 -0.91 -3.79
N PHE A 143 17.77 -1.80 -4.63
CA PHE A 143 17.95 -3.24 -4.49
C PHE A 143 18.47 -3.91 -5.77
N GLY A 144 18.74 -3.17 -6.85
CA GLY A 144 19.09 -3.73 -8.16
C GLY A 144 17.95 -4.56 -8.73
N ASP A 145 18.27 -5.71 -9.31
CA ASP A 145 17.29 -6.60 -9.95
C ASP A 145 16.58 -7.53 -8.93
N LEU A 146 16.17 -6.97 -7.79
CA LEU A 146 15.32 -7.67 -6.84
C LEU A 146 13.96 -8.00 -7.49
N PRO A 147 13.51 -9.26 -7.52
CA PRO A 147 12.23 -9.61 -8.12
C PRO A 147 11.04 -8.87 -7.51
N VAL A 148 10.18 -8.29 -8.36
CA VAL A 148 8.88 -7.74 -7.97
C VAL A 148 7.78 -8.51 -8.69
N LEU A 149 6.88 -9.13 -7.92
CA LEU A 149 5.67 -9.77 -8.41
C LEU A 149 4.49 -8.81 -8.25
N ILE A 150 4.02 -8.25 -9.35
CA ILE A 150 2.89 -7.32 -9.39
C ILE A 150 1.61 -8.15 -9.52
N LEU A 151 0.73 -8.02 -8.55
CA LEU A 151 -0.58 -8.68 -8.59
C LEU A 151 -1.55 -7.86 -9.45
N SER A 152 -2.38 -8.52 -10.26
CA SER A 152 -3.45 -7.85 -11.00
C SER A 152 -4.38 -7.10 -10.05
N MET A 153 -4.96 -5.98 -10.49
CA MET A 153 -6.07 -5.39 -9.76
C MET A 153 -7.26 -6.32 -9.84
N LYS A 154 -7.79 -6.70 -8.67
CA LYS A 154 -8.95 -7.56 -8.55
C LYS A 154 -10.23 -6.80 -8.86
N PRO A 155 -11.23 -7.41 -9.50
CA PRO A 155 -12.58 -6.88 -9.51
C PRO A 155 -13.13 -6.85 -8.07
N SER A 156 -13.90 -5.85 -7.74
CA SER A 156 -14.53 -5.73 -6.40
C SER A 156 -16.00 -5.38 -6.56
N PRO A 157 -16.94 -6.10 -5.90
CA PRO A 157 -18.37 -5.81 -6.01
C PRO A 157 -18.71 -4.35 -5.76
N ALA A 158 -18.17 -3.76 -4.70
CA ALA A 158 -18.42 -2.36 -4.34
C ALA A 158 -17.71 -1.34 -5.25
N ARG A 159 -16.86 -1.78 -6.19
CA ARG A 159 -16.10 -0.95 -7.12
C ARG A 159 -16.37 -1.33 -8.59
N ALA A 160 -17.54 -1.82 -8.89
CA ALA A 160 -17.92 -2.26 -10.24
C ALA A 160 -17.72 -1.15 -11.30
N ALA A 161 -17.96 0.12 -10.94
CA ALA A 161 -17.74 1.26 -11.83
C ALA A 161 -16.26 1.44 -12.25
N SER A 162 -15.29 0.98 -11.44
CA SER A 162 -13.85 1.06 -11.74
C SER A 162 -13.34 -0.13 -12.58
N LEU A 163 -14.16 -1.11 -12.86
CA LEU A 163 -13.75 -2.35 -13.52
C LEU A 163 -13.14 -2.14 -14.93
N PRO A 164 -13.66 -1.25 -15.79
CA PRO A 164 -13.03 -0.97 -17.09
C PRO A 164 -11.58 -0.45 -16.93
N ASP A 165 -11.35 0.48 -16.01
CA ASP A 165 -10.05 1.07 -15.75
C ASP A 165 -9.09 0.07 -15.10
N GLN A 166 -9.57 -0.81 -14.22
CA GLN A 166 -8.78 -1.90 -13.66
C GLN A 166 -8.32 -2.90 -14.73
N ARG A 167 -9.19 -3.24 -15.69
CA ARG A 167 -8.82 -4.10 -16.84
C ARG A 167 -7.77 -3.42 -17.73
N LEU A 168 -7.96 -2.12 -18.02
CA LEU A 168 -7.00 -1.34 -18.78
C LEU A 168 -5.64 -1.28 -18.09
N PHE A 169 -5.61 -1.04 -16.77
CA PHE A 169 -4.39 -1.07 -15.97
C PHE A 169 -3.72 -2.45 -16.05
N ASN A 170 -4.44 -3.54 -15.81
CA ASN A 170 -3.89 -4.89 -15.84
C ASN A 170 -3.25 -5.24 -17.19
N ALA A 171 -3.90 -4.87 -18.31
CA ALA A 171 -3.36 -5.06 -19.65
C ALA A 171 -2.10 -4.22 -19.90
N ALA A 172 -2.11 -2.95 -19.50
CA ALA A 172 -0.98 -2.04 -19.67
C ALA A 172 0.22 -2.48 -18.82
N VAL A 173 0.02 -2.96 -17.60
CA VAL A 173 1.09 -3.49 -16.74
C VAL A 173 1.78 -4.68 -17.40
N GLN A 174 1.03 -5.65 -17.94
CA GLN A 174 1.61 -6.81 -18.63
C GLN A 174 2.50 -6.40 -19.80
N GLN A 175 2.07 -5.42 -20.61
CA GLN A 175 2.87 -4.89 -21.71
C GLN A 175 4.14 -4.16 -21.22
N MET A 176 4.00 -3.32 -20.20
CA MET A 176 5.10 -2.53 -19.65
C MET A 176 6.21 -3.43 -19.07
N ILE A 177 5.86 -4.41 -18.24
CA ILE A 177 6.85 -5.22 -17.53
C ILE A 177 7.57 -6.23 -18.42
N ALA A 178 7.04 -6.54 -19.62
CA ALA A 178 7.72 -7.41 -20.59
C ALA A 178 9.13 -6.88 -20.96
N HIS A 179 9.37 -5.60 -20.77
CA HIS A 179 10.64 -4.92 -21.03
C HIS A 179 11.37 -4.45 -19.76
N MET A 180 10.85 -4.81 -18.57
CA MET A 180 11.43 -4.38 -17.29
C MET A 180 12.09 -5.56 -16.55
N PRO A 181 13.42 -5.51 -16.33
CA PRO A 181 14.14 -6.58 -15.62
C PRO A 181 13.57 -6.87 -14.24
N ALA A 182 13.52 -8.15 -13.88
CA ALA A 182 13.08 -8.64 -12.58
C ALA A 182 11.67 -8.15 -12.16
N SER A 183 10.79 -7.83 -13.13
CA SER A 183 9.41 -7.45 -12.91
C SER A 183 8.48 -8.51 -13.51
N PHE A 184 7.55 -9.01 -12.71
CA PHE A 184 6.70 -10.14 -13.04
C PHE A 184 5.25 -9.83 -12.71
N TYR A 185 4.33 -10.47 -13.42
CA TYR A 185 2.88 -10.30 -13.21
C TYR A 185 2.25 -11.59 -12.69
N ALA A 186 1.30 -11.46 -11.80
CA ALA A 186 0.45 -12.54 -11.35
C ALA A 186 -1.02 -12.16 -11.51
N ASP A 187 -1.74 -12.96 -12.27
CA ASP A 187 -3.19 -12.83 -12.39
C ASP A 187 -3.86 -13.44 -11.16
N ILE A 188 -4.30 -12.59 -10.24
CA ILE A 188 -5.13 -12.96 -9.11
C ILE A 188 -6.63 -12.76 -9.40
N THR A 189 -6.97 -12.22 -10.57
CA THR A 189 -8.36 -11.92 -10.98
C THR A 189 -9.08 -13.18 -11.45
N SER A 190 -8.52 -13.90 -12.42
CA SER A 190 -9.16 -15.07 -13.02
C SER A 190 -9.52 -16.15 -11.98
N PRO A 191 -8.67 -16.49 -11.01
CA PRO A 191 -9.02 -17.47 -9.97
C PRO A 191 -10.11 -17.03 -8.98
N LEU A 192 -10.45 -15.73 -8.94
CA LEU A 192 -11.56 -15.22 -8.11
C LEU A 192 -12.92 -15.37 -8.81
N LEU A 193 -12.92 -15.65 -10.10
CA LEU A 193 -14.15 -15.81 -10.87
C LEU A 193 -14.58 -17.28 -10.87
N LYS A 194 -15.89 -17.50 -10.75
CA LYS A 194 -16.56 -18.77 -10.95
C LYS A 194 -17.57 -18.57 -12.09
N ASP A 195 -17.42 -19.31 -13.16
CA ASP A 195 -18.27 -19.19 -14.36
C ASP A 195 -18.34 -17.74 -14.93
N GLY A 196 -17.24 -16.98 -14.76
CA GLY A 196 -17.14 -15.57 -15.19
C GLY A 196 -17.69 -14.56 -14.18
N GLU A 197 -18.28 -15.02 -13.09
CA GLU A 197 -18.89 -14.19 -12.03
C GLU A 197 -17.99 -14.16 -10.79
N LEU A 198 -18.15 -13.09 -9.98
CA LEU A 198 -17.43 -12.99 -8.71
C LEU A 198 -17.98 -14.02 -7.70
N GLY A 199 -17.11 -14.90 -7.21
CA GLY A 199 -17.44 -15.83 -6.14
C GLY A 199 -17.48 -15.14 -4.75
N ASP A 200 -17.81 -15.93 -3.70
CA ASP A 200 -17.89 -15.51 -2.29
C ASP A 200 -16.50 -15.27 -1.68
N ASN A 201 -15.67 -14.47 -2.36
CA ASN A 201 -14.28 -14.24 -2.02
C ASN A 201 -14.06 -12.92 -1.28
N TYR A 202 -15.13 -12.20 -0.92
CA TYR A 202 -15.08 -10.86 -0.35
C TYR A 202 -15.68 -10.80 1.05
N GLN A 203 -15.25 -9.80 1.82
CA GLN A 203 -15.92 -9.39 3.06
C GLN A 203 -17.23 -8.66 2.74
N PRO A 204 -18.10 -8.44 3.72
CA PRO A 204 -19.38 -7.72 3.51
C PRO A 204 -19.24 -6.32 2.92
N ASP A 205 -18.06 -5.69 3.03
CA ASP A 205 -17.80 -4.38 2.43
C ASP A 205 -17.64 -4.43 0.89
N GLY A 206 -17.60 -5.62 0.29
CA GLY A 206 -17.47 -5.84 -1.14
C GLY A 206 -16.17 -5.35 -1.77
N VAL A 207 -15.17 -5.01 -0.95
CA VAL A 207 -13.84 -4.54 -1.38
C VAL A 207 -12.72 -5.49 -0.92
N HIS A 208 -12.71 -5.82 0.37
CA HIS A 208 -11.63 -6.60 0.97
C HIS A 208 -11.89 -8.10 0.83
N MET A 209 -10.80 -8.86 0.73
CA MET A 209 -10.88 -10.30 0.57
C MET A 209 -11.35 -11.00 1.84
N SER A 210 -12.18 -12.03 1.68
CA SER A 210 -12.46 -13.01 2.73
C SER A 210 -11.24 -13.91 2.97
N ALA A 211 -11.29 -14.75 4.00
CA ALA A 211 -10.26 -15.77 4.22
C ALA A 211 -10.09 -16.71 3.02
N GLN A 212 -11.18 -17.03 2.29
CA GLN A 212 -11.16 -17.83 1.07
C GLN A 212 -10.41 -17.08 -0.05
N GLY A 213 -10.73 -15.81 -0.27
CA GLY A 213 -10.06 -14.99 -1.29
C GLY A 213 -8.56 -14.85 -1.04
N TYR A 214 -8.14 -14.69 0.22
CA TYR A 214 -6.71 -14.66 0.55
C TYR A 214 -6.01 -16.02 0.34
N ARG A 215 -6.69 -17.15 0.53
CA ARG A 215 -6.11 -18.47 0.18
C ARG A 215 -5.85 -18.57 -1.32
N ILE A 216 -6.79 -18.12 -2.16
CA ILE A 216 -6.61 -18.08 -3.62
C ILE A 216 -5.38 -17.20 -3.97
N TRP A 217 -5.24 -16.02 -3.37
CA TRP A 217 -4.07 -15.17 -3.58
C TRP A 217 -2.77 -15.86 -3.18
N ALA A 218 -2.75 -16.50 -2.02
CA ALA A 218 -1.57 -17.23 -1.53
C ALA A 218 -1.14 -18.32 -2.52
N ASP A 219 -2.10 -19.09 -3.05
CA ASP A 219 -1.82 -20.16 -4.02
C ASP A 219 -1.20 -19.62 -5.31
N VAL A 220 -1.76 -18.53 -5.86
CA VAL A 220 -1.21 -17.85 -7.04
C VAL A 220 0.20 -17.32 -6.76
N VAL A 221 0.40 -16.63 -5.64
CA VAL A 221 1.71 -16.06 -5.28
C VAL A 221 2.75 -17.18 -5.10
N ARG A 222 2.44 -18.23 -4.34
CA ARG A 222 3.36 -19.37 -4.15
C ARG A 222 3.73 -20.04 -5.47
N HIS A 223 2.75 -20.23 -6.35
CA HIS A 223 2.99 -20.82 -7.68
C HIS A 223 3.94 -19.93 -8.50
N ARG A 224 3.69 -18.62 -8.54
CA ARG A 224 4.52 -17.69 -9.31
C ARG A 224 5.93 -17.54 -8.74
N LEU A 225 6.10 -17.53 -7.43
CA LEU A 225 7.41 -17.48 -6.79
C LEU A 225 8.31 -18.65 -7.22
N LYS A 226 7.75 -19.87 -7.37
CA LYS A 226 8.49 -21.03 -7.87
C LYS A 226 8.99 -20.86 -9.32
N GLN A 227 8.32 -20.03 -10.11
CA GLN A 227 8.69 -19.79 -11.51
C GLN A 227 9.71 -18.67 -11.69
N ILE A 228 9.70 -17.67 -10.80
CA ILE A 228 10.48 -16.43 -10.97
C ILE A 228 11.75 -16.38 -10.11
N LEU A 229 11.83 -17.22 -9.06
CA LEU A 229 12.98 -17.25 -8.17
C LEU A 229 13.96 -18.34 -8.59
N PRO A 230 15.27 -18.19 -8.26
CA PRO A 230 16.28 -19.23 -8.52
C PRO A 230 15.90 -20.58 -7.89
N ALA A 231 16.21 -21.67 -8.57
CA ALA A 231 15.83 -23.01 -8.15
C ALA A 231 16.38 -23.41 -6.78
N ASP A 232 17.57 -22.93 -6.40
CA ASP A 232 18.15 -23.12 -5.06
C ASP A 232 17.35 -22.39 -3.98
N THR A 233 16.93 -21.15 -4.25
CA THR A 233 16.07 -20.39 -3.35
C THR A 233 14.72 -21.11 -3.16
N VAL A 234 14.12 -21.59 -4.24
CA VAL A 234 12.86 -22.36 -4.18
C VAL A 234 13.05 -23.65 -3.37
N ARG A 235 14.11 -24.41 -3.60
CA ARG A 235 14.38 -25.65 -2.82
C ARG A 235 14.53 -25.39 -1.32
N THR A 236 15.06 -24.23 -0.95
CA THR A 236 15.29 -23.88 0.46
C THR A 236 14.04 -23.32 1.13
N CYS A 237 13.18 -22.60 0.37
CA CYS A 237 12.14 -21.74 0.93
C CYS A 237 10.70 -22.09 0.52
N ALA A 238 10.46 -23.11 -0.32
CA ALA A 238 9.10 -23.42 -0.82
C ALA A 238 8.69 -24.88 -0.64
#